data_22554a46a9b9a488b9eb8e1606b3243f
#
_entry.id   22554a46a9b9a488b9eb8e1606b3243f
#
_cell.length_a   1.000
_cell.length_b   1.000
_cell.length_c   1.000
_cell.angle_alpha   90.00
_cell.angle_beta   90.00
_cell.angle_gamma   90.00
#
_symmetry.space_group_name_H-M   'P 1'
#
loop_
_entity.id
_entity.type
_entity.pdbx_description
1 polymer ?
#
loop_
_entity_poly.entity_id
_entity_poly.type
_entity_poly.pdbx_seq_one_letter_code
_entity_poly.pdbx_strand_id
1 'polypeptide(L)'
;DGELFLEMRHAEMLAFDDGRLKTASYDQSSGFGLRAVAGEAHGYAHAGELSEAALARAANSVSAVTKGYSGTAALAPSAGANIPLYSDQNPLNNTPFETKVKLLQEMDTYARESDPRVKQVSASLTGSWQAVQIIRADGLRVADIRPLVRINIWVAVEQDGRMESGGTGAGGRVMLDQWLTP
;
A
#
# COMPACT_ATOMS: atom_id res chain seq x y z
N ASP A 1 4.23 23.73 17.59
CA ASP A 1 4.58 23.00 16.36
C ASP A 1 3.48 21.98 16.06
N GLY A 2 3.36 21.56 14.79
CA GLY A 2 2.34 20.59 14.43
C GLY A 2 2.51 20.08 13.01
N GLU A 3 1.88 18.94 12.76
CA GLU A 3 1.86 18.34 11.43
C GLU A 3 0.52 17.65 11.17
N LEU A 4 0.08 17.74 9.93
CA LEU A 4 -1.07 17.03 9.38
C LEU A 4 -0.56 15.99 8.38
N PHE A 5 -0.80 14.73 8.63
CA PHE A 5 -0.58 13.62 7.73
C PHE A 5 -1.91 13.25 7.05
N LEU A 6 -1.91 13.20 5.74
CA LEU A 6 -3.05 12.81 4.92
C LEU A 6 -2.66 11.56 4.13
N GLU A 7 -3.57 10.59 4.05
CA GLU A 7 -3.35 9.36 3.31
C GLU A 7 -4.58 8.96 2.50
N MET A 8 -4.35 8.47 1.29
CA MET A 8 -5.30 7.71 0.49
C MET A 8 -4.61 6.47 -0.03
N ARG A 9 -5.25 5.30 0.12
CA ARG A 9 -4.71 4.01 -0.29
C ARG A 9 -5.74 3.21 -1.05
N HIS A 10 -5.31 2.63 -2.16
CA HIS A 10 -6.02 1.59 -2.90
C HIS A 10 -5.21 0.30 -2.78
N ALA A 11 -5.87 -0.81 -2.59
CA ALA A 11 -5.24 -2.12 -2.53
C ALA A 11 -6.07 -3.15 -3.28
N GLU A 12 -5.42 -4.06 -3.98
CA GLU A 12 -6.03 -5.17 -4.69
C GLU A 12 -5.30 -6.46 -4.35
N MET A 13 -6.03 -7.54 -4.21
CA MET A 13 -5.50 -8.88 -4.03
C MET A 13 -6.29 -9.87 -4.85
N LEU A 14 -5.57 -10.66 -5.65
CA LEU A 14 -6.10 -11.84 -6.34
C LEU A 14 -5.35 -13.07 -5.84
N ALA A 15 -6.06 -14.11 -5.44
CA ALA A 15 -5.49 -15.39 -5.08
C ALA A 15 -6.11 -16.49 -5.94
N PHE A 16 -5.24 -17.24 -6.61
CA PHE A 16 -5.56 -18.34 -7.50
C PHE A 16 -4.99 -19.62 -6.90
N ASP A 17 -5.80 -20.66 -6.82
CA ASP A 17 -5.41 -21.90 -6.21
C ASP A 17 -6.06 -23.07 -6.98
N ASP A 18 -5.25 -24.03 -7.42
CA ASP A 18 -5.64 -25.19 -8.17
C ASP A 18 -6.59 -24.88 -9.35
N GLY A 19 -6.15 -24.04 -10.25
CA GLY A 19 -6.90 -23.70 -11.47
C GLY A 19 -8.12 -22.81 -11.22
N ARG A 20 -8.29 -22.20 -10.04
CA ARG A 20 -9.46 -21.38 -9.71
C ARG A 20 -9.10 -20.11 -8.96
N LEU A 21 -9.76 -19.01 -9.33
CA LEU A 21 -9.74 -17.79 -8.53
C LEU A 21 -10.52 -18.02 -7.23
N LYS A 22 -9.82 -17.94 -6.09
CA LYS A 22 -10.39 -18.12 -4.75
C LYS A 22 -10.76 -16.81 -4.10
N THR A 23 -9.94 -15.79 -4.32
CA THR A 23 -10.12 -14.47 -3.71
C THR A 23 -9.88 -13.40 -4.75
N ALA A 24 -10.77 -12.43 -4.77
CA ALA A 24 -10.58 -11.15 -5.45
C ALA A 24 -11.10 -10.07 -4.50
N SER A 25 -10.23 -9.19 -4.04
CA SER A 25 -10.60 -8.05 -3.21
C SER A 25 -10.01 -6.77 -3.77
N TYR A 26 -10.77 -5.70 -3.59
CA TYR A 26 -10.34 -4.33 -3.88
C TYR A 26 -10.81 -3.44 -2.75
N ASP A 27 -9.87 -2.77 -2.10
CA ASP A 27 -10.12 -1.94 -0.94
C ASP A 27 -9.63 -0.52 -1.19
N GLN A 28 -10.40 0.45 -0.70
CA GLN A 28 -10.01 1.85 -0.66
C GLN A 28 -10.12 2.36 0.76
N SER A 29 -9.08 3.03 1.22
CA SER A 29 -9.07 3.70 2.51
C SER A 29 -8.49 5.10 2.38
N SER A 30 -8.96 6.00 3.21
CA SER A 30 -8.42 7.34 3.34
C SER A 30 -8.48 7.79 4.79
N GLY A 31 -7.71 8.78 5.15
CA GLY A 31 -7.74 9.32 6.50
C GLY A 31 -6.65 10.36 6.72
N PHE A 32 -6.66 10.88 7.93
CA PHE A 32 -5.62 11.81 8.35
C PHE A 32 -5.25 11.60 9.82
N GLY A 33 -4.03 12.01 10.17
CA GLY A 33 -3.57 12.20 11.53
C GLY A 33 -3.09 13.64 11.73
N LEU A 34 -3.59 14.28 12.76
CA LEU A 34 -3.17 15.62 13.18
C LEU A 34 -2.43 15.53 14.50
N ARG A 35 -1.23 16.05 14.53
CA ARG A 35 -0.40 16.14 15.73
C ARG A 35 -0.08 17.60 16.01
N ALA A 36 -0.16 18.00 17.27
CA ALA A 36 0.38 19.27 17.74
C ALA A 36 1.26 19.06 18.97
N VAL A 37 2.29 19.88 19.08
CA VAL A 37 3.27 19.86 20.15
C VAL A 37 3.41 21.27 20.70
N ALA A 38 3.28 21.41 22.03
CA ALA A 38 3.50 22.66 22.75
C ALA A 38 4.35 22.35 24.00
N GLY A 39 5.66 22.65 23.92
CA GLY A 39 6.60 22.21 24.94
C GLY A 39 6.66 20.69 25.03
N GLU A 40 6.36 20.17 26.22
CA GLU A 40 6.30 18.71 26.47
C GLU A 40 4.90 18.11 26.23
N ALA A 41 3.88 18.94 26.00
CA ALA A 41 2.53 18.49 25.73
C ALA A 41 2.35 18.07 24.26
N HIS A 42 1.72 16.92 24.05
CA HIS A 42 1.40 16.38 22.73
C HIS A 42 -0.10 16.14 22.61
N GLY A 43 -0.70 16.70 21.56
CA GLY A 43 -2.06 16.40 21.14
C GLY A 43 -2.04 15.60 19.84
N TYR A 44 -2.86 14.55 19.76
CA TYR A 44 -3.03 13.76 18.56
C TYR A 44 -4.51 13.45 18.33
N ALA A 45 -4.95 13.62 17.10
CA ALA A 45 -6.29 13.23 16.65
C ALA A 45 -6.22 12.66 15.25
N HIS A 46 -7.12 11.74 14.91
CA HIS A 46 -7.21 11.14 13.58
C HIS A 46 -8.65 10.87 13.19
N ALA A 47 -8.88 10.72 11.89
CA ALA A 47 -10.14 10.23 11.33
C ALA A 47 -9.92 9.51 10.00
N GLY A 48 -10.80 8.57 9.68
CA GLY A 48 -10.85 7.90 8.38
C GLY A 48 -11.59 8.71 7.30
N GLU A 49 -12.14 9.86 7.65
CA GLU A 49 -12.87 10.76 6.74
C GLU A 49 -12.00 11.97 6.41
N LEU A 50 -11.78 12.21 5.12
CA LEU A 50 -11.12 13.43 4.63
C LEU A 50 -12.15 14.52 4.34
N SER A 51 -12.61 15.23 5.39
CA SER A 51 -13.49 16.37 5.27
C SER A 51 -13.03 17.55 6.14
N GLU A 52 -13.40 18.77 5.74
CA GLU A 52 -13.12 19.97 6.54
C GLU A 52 -13.71 19.88 7.95
N ALA A 53 -14.91 19.29 8.06
CA ALA A 53 -15.57 19.10 9.35
C ALA A 53 -14.80 18.14 10.27
N ALA A 54 -14.28 17.04 9.73
CA ALA A 54 -13.45 16.10 10.48
C ALA A 54 -12.13 16.74 10.91
N LEU A 55 -11.49 17.49 10.02
CA LEU A 55 -10.26 18.25 10.32
C LEU A 55 -10.50 19.31 11.41
N ALA A 56 -11.60 20.04 11.34
CA ALA A 56 -11.96 21.03 12.36
C ALA A 56 -12.20 20.38 13.74
N ARG A 57 -12.89 19.27 13.80
CA ARG A 57 -13.07 18.50 15.05
C ARG A 57 -11.73 18.04 15.63
N ALA A 58 -10.86 17.49 14.80
CA ALA A 58 -9.51 17.07 15.20
C ALA A 58 -8.68 18.24 15.72
N ALA A 59 -8.69 19.38 15.02
CA ALA A 59 -7.99 20.60 15.42
C ALA A 59 -8.47 21.11 16.79
N ASN A 60 -9.78 21.12 17.03
CA ASN A 60 -10.33 21.50 18.33
C ASN A 60 -9.89 20.57 19.46
N SER A 61 -9.88 19.25 19.20
CA SER A 61 -9.45 18.25 20.19
C SER A 61 -7.98 18.41 20.54
N VAL A 62 -7.12 18.58 19.53
CA VAL A 62 -5.68 18.78 19.71
C VAL A 62 -5.37 20.11 20.41
N SER A 63 -6.08 21.18 20.05
CA SER A 63 -5.93 22.49 20.67
C SER A 63 -6.28 22.48 22.17
N ALA A 64 -7.26 21.66 22.59
CA ALA A 64 -7.63 21.54 23.98
C ALA A 64 -6.49 20.97 24.85
N VAL A 65 -5.69 20.04 24.29
CA VAL A 65 -4.55 19.43 24.99
C VAL A 65 -3.37 20.39 25.09
N THR A 66 -3.19 21.28 24.11
CA THR A 66 -2.05 22.21 24.04
C THR A 66 -2.33 23.59 24.65
N LYS A 67 -3.58 23.86 25.05
CA LYS A 67 -3.95 25.13 25.72
C LYS A 67 -3.25 25.27 27.08
N GLY A 68 -2.57 26.41 27.25
CA GLY A 68 -1.89 26.72 28.51
C GLY A 68 -0.42 26.30 28.54
N TYR A 69 0.09 25.69 27.49
CA TYR A 69 1.50 25.36 27.38
C TYR A 69 2.24 26.44 26.58
N SER A 70 3.19 27.10 27.22
CA SER A 70 4.11 28.07 26.60
C SER A 70 5.51 27.46 26.53
N GLY A 71 5.77 26.69 25.48
CA GLY A 71 7.10 26.17 25.19
C GLY A 71 7.73 26.87 23.97
N THR A 72 9.05 26.81 23.88
CA THR A 72 9.77 27.18 22.65
C THR A 72 9.58 26.09 21.61
N ALA A 73 8.99 26.41 20.47
CA ALA A 73 8.92 25.48 19.34
C ALA A 73 10.36 25.19 18.83
N ALA A 74 10.66 23.93 18.58
CA ALA A 74 11.88 23.56 17.89
C ALA A 74 11.86 24.21 16.49
N LEU A 75 12.98 24.76 16.07
CA LEU A 75 13.13 25.25 14.70
C LEU A 75 12.91 24.09 13.73
N ALA A 76 12.01 24.29 12.79
CA ALA A 76 11.79 23.32 11.73
C ALA A 76 13.08 23.15 10.91
N PRO A 77 13.45 21.92 10.54
CA PRO A 77 14.53 21.74 9.58
C PRO A 77 14.19 22.46 8.28
N SER A 78 15.21 22.97 7.59
CA SER A 78 15.02 23.60 6.28
C SER A 78 14.25 22.65 5.33
N ALA A 79 13.29 23.19 4.60
CA ALA A 79 12.54 22.43 3.60
C ALA A 79 13.53 21.84 2.59
N GLY A 80 13.65 20.51 2.59
CA GLY A 80 14.31 19.79 1.51
C GLY A 80 13.45 19.81 0.25
N ALA A 81 14.06 19.70 -0.92
CA ALA A 81 13.30 19.45 -2.14
C ALA A 81 12.60 18.10 -2.04
N ASN A 82 11.29 18.09 -2.29
CA ASN A 82 10.54 16.83 -2.44
C ASN A 82 10.88 16.23 -3.81
N ILE A 83 11.62 15.14 -3.82
CA ILE A 83 12.01 14.45 -5.05
C ILE A 83 11.10 13.22 -5.21
N PRO A 84 10.21 13.16 -6.24
CA PRO A 84 9.43 11.97 -6.52
C PRO A 84 10.38 10.80 -6.85
N LEU A 85 10.23 9.69 -6.14
CA LEU A 85 11.06 8.48 -6.34
C LEU A 85 10.40 7.48 -7.30
N TYR A 86 9.07 7.57 -7.46
CA TYR A 86 8.28 6.59 -8.22
C TYR A 86 7.29 7.31 -9.13
N SER A 87 6.72 6.55 -10.08
CA SER A 87 5.61 7.02 -10.92
C SER A 87 4.39 7.34 -10.05
N ASP A 88 3.65 8.36 -10.41
CA ASP A 88 2.36 8.73 -9.80
C ASP A 88 1.19 7.87 -10.31
N GLN A 89 1.43 7.04 -11.32
CA GLN A 89 0.42 6.16 -11.90
C GLN A 89 -0.03 5.09 -10.90
N ASN A 90 -1.33 4.79 -10.94
CA ASN A 90 -1.89 3.73 -10.12
C ASN A 90 -1.76 2.38 -10.86
N PRO A 91 -0.95 1.43 -10.36
CA PRO A 91 -0.71 0.16 -11.03
C PRO A 91 -1.95 -0.74 -11.08
N LEU A 92 -2.98 -0.44 -10.29
CA LEU A 92 -4.20 -1.24 -10.24
C LEU A 92 -5.14 -0.95 -11.41
N ASN A 93 -5.09 0.27 -11.97
CA ASN A 93 -6.05 0.75 -12.96
C ASN A 93 -5.63 0.45 -14.42
N ASN A 94 -4.34 0.23 -14.67
CA ASN A 94 -3.83 0.11 -16.04
C ASN A 94 -3.97 -1.28 -16.65
N THR A 95 -4.27 -2.28 -15.83
CA THR A 95 -4.41 -3.67 -16.30
C THR A 95 -5.82 -4.17 -16.01
N PRO A 96 -6.58 -4.60 -17.03
CA PRO A 96 -7.91 -5.18 -16.84
C PRO A 96 -7.89 -6.38 -15.90
N PHE A 97 -8.98 -6.56 -15.16
CA PHE A 97 -9.13 -7.65 -14.20
C PHE A 97 -8.91 -9.03 -14.86
N GLU A 98 -9.50 -9.23 -16.04
CA GLU A 98 -9.40 -10.47 -16.80
C GLU A 98 -7.94 -10.79 -17.17
N THR A 99 -7.15 -9.77 -17.50
CA THR A 99 -5.72 -9.94 -17.81
C THR A 99 -4.94 -10.38 -16.58
N LYS A 100 -5.26 -9.84 -15.41
CA LYS A 100 -4.64 -10.24 -14.13
C LYS A 100 -4.97 -11.69 -13.78
N VAL A 101 -6.24 -12.08 -13.94
CA VAL A 101 -6.68 -13.47 -13.72
C VAL A 101 -6.01 -14.43 -14.70
N LYS A 102 -5.95 -14.04 -15.98
CA LYS A 102 -5.28 -14.84 -17.02
C LYS A 102 -3.80 -15.07 -16.71
N LEU A 103 -3.10 -14.06 -16.23
CA LEU A 103 -1.69 -14.20 -15.79
C LEU A 103 -1.55 -15.29 -14.73
N LEU A 104 -2.39 -15.25 -13.68
CA LEU A 104 -2.35 -16.27 -12.61
C LEU A 104 -2.69 -17.66 -13.13
N GLN A 105 -3.63 -17.77 -14.06
CA GLN A 105 -4.00 -19.02 -14.71
C GLN A 105 -2.86 -19.57 -15.58
N GLU A 106 -2.17 -18.73 -16.33
CA GLU A 106 -1.00 -19.11 -17.12
C GLU A 106 0.14 -19.61 -16.24
N MET A 107 0.35 -19.00 -15.07
CA MET A 107 1.33 -19.47 -14.09
C MET A 107 0.99 -20.85 -13.55
N ASP A 108 -0.28 -21.13 -13.23
CA ASP A 108 -0.75 -22.46 -12.81
C ASP A 108 -0.53 -23.50 -13.90
N THR A 109 -0.94 -23.20 -15.13
CA THR A 109 -0.78 -24.05 -16.29
C THR A 109 0.69 -24.39 -16.56
N TYR A 110 1.52 -23.37 -16.60
CA TYR A 110 2.96 -23.52 -16.83
C TYR A 110 3.63 -24.42 -15.77
N ALA A 111 3.31 -24.20 -14.50
CA ALA A 111 3.86 -25.01 -13.42
C ALA A 111 3.49 -26.49 -13.56
N ARG A 112 2.23 -26.81 -13.92
CA ARG A 112 1.76 -28.18 -14.11
C ARG A 112 2.35 -28.86 -15.34
N GLU A 113 2.52 -28.11 -16.42
CA GLU A 113 3.11 -28.61 -17.65
C GLU A 113 4.63 -28.84 -17.50
N SER A 114 5.29 -28.10 -16.62
CA SER A 114 6.73 -28.20 -16.39
C SER A 114 7.15 -29.50 -15.68
N ASP A 115 6.29 -30.06 -14.80
CA ASP A 115 6.60 -31.27 -14.07
C ASP A 115 5.32 -32.05 -13.71
N PRO A 116 5.18 -33.32 -14.15
CA PRO A 116 3.99 -34.13 -13.89
C PRO A 116 3.79 -34.46 -12.39
N ARG A 117 4.80 -34.26 -11.55
CA ARG A 117 4.70 -34.45 -10.10
C ARG A 117 3.98 -33.31 -9.39
N VAL A 118 3.72 -32.19 -10.07
CA VAL A 118 3.00 -31.06 -9.48
C VAL A 118 1.57 -31.48 -9.12
N LYS A 119 1.24 -31.33 -7.83
CA LYS A 119 -0.08 -31.66 -7.27
C LYS A 119 -0.89 -30.41 -6.95
N GLN A 120 -0.24 -29.37 -6.44
CA GLN A 120 -0.91 -28.13 -6.08
C GLN A 120 -0.11 -26.93 -6.57
N VAL A 121 -0.83 -25.93 -7.06
CA VAL A 121 -0.27 -24.63 -7.44
C VAL A 121 -1.12 -23.55 -6.81
N SER A 122 -0.47 -22.63 -6.10
CA SER A 122 -1.09 -21.42 -5.56
C SER A 122 -0.34 -20.21 -6.11
N ALA A 123 -1.05 -19.31 -6.78
CA ALA A 123 -0.51 -18.07 -7.32
C ALA A 123 -1.27 -16.86 -6.75
N SER A 124 -0.59 -15.77 -6.53
CA SER A 124 -1.23 -14.53 -6.06
C SER A 124 -0.63 -13.30 -6.70
N LEU A 125 -1.50 -12.31 -6.90
CA LEU A 125 -1.13 -10.97 -7.31
C LEU A 125 -1.67 -10.01 -6.26
N THR A 126 -0.79 -9.17 -5.73
CA THR A 126 -1.16 -8.06 -4.86
C THR A 126 -0.66 -6.75 -5.44
N GLY A 127 -1.47 -5.74 -5.33
CA GLY A 127 -1.09 -4.40 -5.74
C GLY A 127 -1.58 -3.37 -4.74
N SER A 128 -0.85 -2.27 -4.61
CA SER A 128 -1.29 -1.11 -3.85
C SER A 128 -0.80 0.18 -4.49
N TRP A 129 -1.59 1.20 -4.28
CA TRP A 129 -1.24 2.57 -4.59
C TRP A 129 -1.55 3.42 -3.36
N GLN A 130 -0.57 4.15 -2.87
CA GLN A 130 -0.68 4.98 -1.68
C GLN A 130 -0.23 6.39 -2.03
N ALA A 131 -1.10 7.36 -1.80
CA ALA A 131 -0.77 8.78 -1.85
C ALA A 131 -0.73 9.32 -0.43
N VAL A 132 0.37 9.97 -0.07
CA VAL A 132 0.55 10.60 1.24
C VAL A 132 0.89 12.08 1.07
N GLN A 133 0.46 12.89 2.01
CA GLN A 133 0.84 14.29 2.09
C GLN A 133 1.08 14.66 3.55
N ILE A 134 2.15 15.38 3.80
CA ILE A 134 2.48 15.93 5.11
C ILE A 134 2.49 17.45 4.99
N ILE A 135 1.75 18.11 5.86
CA ILE A 135 1.68 19.57 5.97
C ILE A 135 2.09 19.94 7.39
N ARG A 136 3.09 20.77 7.52
CA ARG A 136 3.60 21.22 8.82
C ARG A 136 3.15 22.65 9.14
N ALA A 137 3.14 22.97 10.42
CA ALA A 137 2.74 24.29 10.91
C ALA A 137 3.63 25.44 10.40
N ASP A 138 4.88 25.15 10.00
CA ASP A 138 5.81 26.09 9.39
C ASP A 138 5.56 26.34 7.89
N GLY A 139 4.52 25.72 7.32
CA GLY A 139 4.16 25.83 5.91
C GLY A 139 4.83 24.81 4.99
N LEU A 140 5.72 23.96 5.51
CA LEU A 140 6.28 22.85 4.71
C LEU A 140 5.17 21.91 4.26
N ARG A 141 5.17 21.61 2.96
CA ARG A 141 4.27 20.64 2.35
C ARG A 141 5.07 19.67 1.49
N VAL A 142 4.99 18.40 1.82
CA VAL A 142 5.59 17.31 1.04
C VAL A 142 4.52 16.29 0.68
N ALA A 143 4.67 15.69 -0.49
CA ALA A 143 3.78 14.64 -0.96
C ALA A 143 4.60 13.50 -1.59
N ASP A 144 4.08 12.29 -1.50
CA ASP A 144 4.71 11.10 -2.06
C ASP A 144 3.64 10.14 -2.58
N ILE A 145 3.94 9.47 -3.68
CA ILE A 145 3.10 8.41 -4.25
C ILE A 145 3.90 7.13 -4.29
N ARG A 146 3.30 6.05 -3.77
CA ARG A 146 3.97 4.78 -3.52
C ARG A 146 3.19 3.65 -4.17
N PRO A 147 3.40 3.40 -5.48
CA PRO A 147 2.90 2.20 -6.11
C PRO A 147 3.65 0.97 -5.58
N LEU A 148 2.99 -0.17 -5.57
CA LEU A 148 3.62 -1.45 -5.25
C LEU A 148 2.83 -2.57 -5.93
N VAL A 149 3.53 -3.48 -6.61
CA VAL A 149 2.96 -4.74 -7.11
C VAL A 149 3.82 -5.90 -6.68
N ARG A 150 3.20 -7.05 -6.44
CA ARG A 150 3.87 -8.30 -6.11
C ARG A 150 3.10 -9.48 -6.68
N ILE A 151 3.84 -10.40 -7.30
CA ILE A 151 3.34 -11.67 -7.80
C ILE A 151 4.10 -12.77 -7.05
N ASN A 152 3.39 -13.80 -6.59
CA ASN A 152 3.99 -14.97 -5.96
C ASN A 152 3.38 -16.22 -6.57
N ILE A 153 4.19 -17.30 -6.58
CA ILE A 153 3.76 -18.65 -6.90
C ILE A 153 4.34 -19.62 -5.89
N TRP A 154 3.52 -20.58 -5.45
CA TRP A 154 3.89 -21.74 -4.65
C TRP A 154 3.45 -23.01 -5.35
N VAL A 155 4.29 -24.01 -5.32
CA VAL A 155 4.06 -25.30 -5.95
C VAL A 155 4.33 -26.40 -4.95
N ALA A 156 3.44 -27.38 -4.86
CA ALA A 156 3.69 -28.63 -4.15
C ALA A 156 3.81 -29.78 -5.15
N VAL A 157 4.84 -30.59 -4.99
CA VAL A 157 5.10 -31.79 -5.80
C VAL A 157 5.03 -33.04 -4.93
N GLU A 158 4.63 -34.17 -5.51
CA GLU A 158 4.59 -35.45 -4.84
C GLU A 158 5.32 -36.51 -5.67
N GLN A 159 6.15 -37.28 -5.00
CA GLN A 159 6.80 -38.46 -5.56
C GLN A 159 6.91 -39.54 -4.50
N ASP A 160 6.44 -40.76 -4.80
CA ASP A 160 6.52 -41.92 -3.93
C ASP A 160 5.96 -41.71 -2.51
N GLY A 161 4.86 -40.94 -2.40
CA GLY A 161 4.21 -40.60 -1.13
C GLY A 161 4.89 -39.50 -0.34
N ARG A 162 5.97 -38.92 -0.86
CA ARG A 162 6.64 -37.76 -0.28
C ARG A 162 6.23 -36.49 -0.97
N MET A 163 5.79 -35.49 -0.19
CA MET A 163 5.46 -34.17 -0.66
C MET A 163 6.56 -33.16 -0.32
N GLU A 164 6.91 -32.34 -1.28
CA GLU A 164 7.81 -31.18 -1.11
C GLU A 164 7.13 -29.96 -1.71
N SER A 165 7.44 -28.79 -1.17
CA SER A 165 6.89 -27.54 -1.68
C SER A 165 7.95 -26.46 -1.78
N GLY A 166 7.77 -25.57 -2.73
CA GLY A 166 8.63 -24.43 -2.94
C GLY A 166 7.89 -23.29 -3.61
N GLY A 167 8.45 -22.10 -3.55
CA GLY A 167 7.84 -20.95 -4.19
C GLY A 167 8.83 -19.84 -4.46
N THR A 168 8.39 -18.93 -5.29
CA THR A 168 9.12 -17.71 -5.63
C THR A 168 8.16 -16.56 -5.79
N GLY A 169 8.69 -15.34 -5.81
CA GLY A 169 7.90 -14.15 -6.07
C GLY A 169 8.76 -13.01 -6.57
N ALA A 170 8.13 -12.15 -7.33
CA ALA A 170 8.69 -10.94 -7.86
C ALA A 170 7.78 -9.75 -7.56
N GLY A 171 8.33 -8.56 -7.52
CA GLY A 171 7.56 -7.35 -7.28
C GLY A 171 8.44 -6.12 -7.15
N GLY A 172 7.79 -4.98 -7.12
CA GLY A 172 8.48 -3.70 -7.04
C GLY A 172 7.52 -2.52 -7.04
N ARG A 173 8.10 -1.34 -6.93
CA ARG A 173 7.38 -0.06 -7.04
C ARG A 173 7.28 0.37 -8.49
N VAL A 174 6.66 -0.50 -9.27
CA VAL A 174 6.54 -0.43 -10.73
C VAL A 174 5.11 -0.70 -11.16
N MET A 175 4.83 -0.50 -12.44
CA MET A 175 3.53 -0.85 -13.02
C MET A 175 3.47 -2.37 -13.27
N LEU A 176 2.26 -2.93 -13.24
CA LEU A 176 2.05 -4.37 -13.42
C LEU A 176 2.40 -4.85 -14.85
N ASP A 177 2.24 -3.99 -15.85
CA ASP A 177 2.56 -4.30 -17.25
C ASP A 177 4.01 -4.74 -17.47
N GLN A 178 4.94 -4.31 -16.61
CA GLN A 178 6.33 -4.77 -16.66
C GLN A 178 6.50 -6.28 -16.38
N TRP A 179 5.48 -6.91 -15.81
CA TRP A 179 5.45 -8.34 -15.48
C TRP A 179 4.56 -9.15 -16.43
N LEU A 180 3.89 -8.48 -17.37
CA LEU A 180 2.98 -9.12 -18.34
C LEU A 180 3.66 -9.46 -19.68
N THR A 181 4.86 -8.97 -19.90
CA THR A 181 5.66 -9.30 -21.09
C THR A 181 6.67 -10.39 -20.74
N PRO A 182 6.83 -11.42 -21.61
CA PRO A 182 7.82 -12.48 -21.43
C PRO A 182 9.24 -11.95 -21.50
#